data_f24dd129dd632c7c4a949b7d30c89930
#
_entry.id   f24dd129dd632c7c4a949b7d30c89930
#
_cell.length_a   1.000
_cell.length_b   1.000
_cell.length_c   1.000
_cell.angle_alpha   90.00
_cell.angle_beta   90.00
_cell.angle_gamma   90.00
#
_symmetry.space_group_name_H-M   'P 1'
#
loop_
_entity.id
_entity.type
_entity.pdbx_description
1 polymer ?
#
loop_
_entity_poly.entity_id
_entity_poly.type
_entity_poly.pdbx_seq_one_letter_code
_entity_poly.pdbx_strand_id
1 'polypeptide(L)'
;MNQDKYIGMDVHQATISVAVMDSSGKLIMECILETKAATILEFIAGLRGTLSLTFEEGTSAAWLHDLLKPHVSHLVVCDPRRNALLQDGSKSDRIDARKLAELLHSNKLHAVYHGEHGLRTLKELGRSYLTITKDLTRVMSRIKAL
;
A
#
# COMPACT_ATOMS: atom_id res chain seq x y z
N MET A 1 9.19 28.24 -1.10
CA MET A 1 9.70 27.08 -0.37
C MET A 1 9.02 25.81 -0.85
N ASN A 2 9.81 24.80 -1.11
CA ASN A 2 9.26 23.52 -1.52
C ASN A 2 8.72 22.78 -0.27
N GLN A 3 7.41 22.54 -0.23
CA GLN A 3 6.74 21.82 0.86
C GLN A 3 6.33 20.41 0.46
N ASP A 4 7.01 19.83 -0.50
CA ASP A 4 6.73 18.47 -0.92
C ASP A 4 7.07 17.49 0.20
N LYS A 5 6.18 16.53 0.41
CA LYS A 5 6.36 15.45 1.36
C LYS A 5 6.22 14.11 0.67
N TYR A 6 7.07 13.19 1.08
CA TYR A 6 7.13 11.84 0.52
C TYR A 6 6.79 10.85 1.64
N ILE A 7 5.68 10.16 1.48
CA ILE A 7 5.08 9.32 2.51
C ILE A 7 5.16 7.86 2.09
N GLY A 8 5.79 7.04 2.91
CA GLY A 8 5.80 5.59 2.77
C GLY A 8 4.89 4.95 3.81
N MET A 9 4.02 4.05 3.38
CA MET A 9 3.14 3.31 4.27
C MET A 9 3.38 1.81 4.12
N ASP A 10 3.69 1.15 5.25
CA ASP A 10 3.73 -0.29 5.34
C ASP A 10 2.43 -0.77 5.95
N VAL A 11 1.56 -1.36 5.12
CA VAL A 11 0.16 -1.62 5.44
C VAL A 11 -0.01 -3.05 5.95
N HIS A 12 -0.51 -3.16 7.17
CA HIS A 12 -0.90 -4.41 7.79
C HIS A 12 -2.40 -4.42 8.10
N GLN A 13 -2.92 -5.58 8.44
CA GLN A 13 -4.35 -5.74 8.69
C GLN A 13 -4.87 -4.82 9.80
N ALA A 14 -4.12 -4.69 10.90
CA ALA A 14 -4.54 -3.92 12.07
C ALA A 14 -3.92 -2.53 12.13
N THR A 15 -2.69 -2.37 11.65
CA THR A 15 -1.91 -1.13 11.77
C THR A 15 -1.17 -0.81 10.48
N ILE A 16 -0.84 0.47 10.32
CA ILE A 16 -0.02 0.97 9.21
C ILE A 16 1.16 1.73 9.82
N SER A 17 2.37 1.32 9.46
CA SER A 17 3.57 2.08 9.79
C SER A 17 3.80 3.14 8.73
N VAL A 18 4.06 4.38 9.16
CA VAL A 18 4.18 5.52 8.26
C VAL A 18 5.51 6.22 8.48
N ALA A 19 6.18 6.58 7.40
CA ALA A 19 7.35 7.43 7.41
C ALA A 19 7.14 8.59 6.44
N VAL A 20 7.50 9.80 6.85
CA VAL A 20 7.36 11.01 6.05
C VAL A 20 8.73 11.66 5.87
N MET A 21 9.09 11.92 4.63
CA MET A 21 10.32 12.65 4.27
C MET A 21 9.99 14.00 3.66
N ASP A 22 10.87 14.96 3.84
CA ASP A 22 10.78 16.26 3.18
C ASP A 22 11.39 16.20 1.76
N SER A 23 11.38 17.33 1.06
CA SER A 23 11.90 17.43 -0.30
C SER A 23 13.41 17.16 -0.40
N SER A 24 14.16 17.28 0.69
CA SER A 24 15.59 16.97 0.71
C SER A 24 15.90 15.51 0.98
N GLY A 25 14.86 14.69 1.25
CA GLY A 25 15.03 13.29 1.60
C GLY A 25 15.28 13.04 3.07
N LYS A 26 15.08 14.05 3.92
CA LYS A 26 15.22 13.92 5.37
C LYS A 26 13.93 13.39 5.98
N LEU A 27 14.08 12.39 6.84
CA LEU A 27 12.96 11.83 7.61
C LEU A 27 12.51 12.85 8.66
N ILE A 28 11.25 13.30 8.57
CA ILE A 28 10.70 14.31 9.48
C ILE A 28 9.66 13.76 10.44
N MET A 29 9.08 12.61 10.15
CA MET A 29 8.04 12.01 10.98
C MET A 29 7.96 10.52 10.76
N GLU A 30 7.71 9.78 11.84
CA GLU A 30 7.32 8.38 11.81
C GLU A 30 6.18 8.16 12.80
N CYS A 31 5.21 7.35 12.42
CA CYS A 31 4.11 6.99 13.31
C CYS A 31 3.50 5.65 12.91
N ILE A 32 2.64 5.15 13.79
CA ILE A 32 1.84 3.96 13.53
C ILE A 32 0.37 4.37 13.65
N LEU A 33 -0.42 4.04 12.62
CA LEU A 33 -1.84 4.34 12.55
C LEU A 33 -2.65 3.05 12.62
N GLU A 34 -3.86 3.14 13.14
CA GLU A 34 -4.82 2.06 12.95
C GLU A 34 -5.25 1.99 11.49
N THR A 35 -5.49 0.78 11.00
CA THR A 35 -5.96 0.56 9.62
C THR A 35 -7.46 0.85 9.55
N LYS A 36 -7.81 2.12 9.73
CA LYS A 36 -9.18 2.64 9.67
C LYS A 36 -9.22 3.91 8.83
N ALA A 37 -10.27 4.05 8.02
CA ALA A 37 -10.44 5.20 7.13
C ALA A 37 -10.33 6.54 7.86
N ALA A 38 -11.05 6.69 8.98
CA ALA A 38 -11.06 7.93 9.75
C ALA A 38 -9.67 8.31 10.27
N THR A 39 -8.92 7.36 10.81
CA THR A 39 -7.58 7.56 11.35
C THR A 39 -6.60 7.98 10.25
N ILE A 40 -6.65 7.29 9.11
CA ILE A 40 -5.79 7.56 7.96
C ILE A 40 -6.05 8.96 7.39
N LEU A 41 -7.33 9.30 7.18
CA LEU A 41 -7.70 10.61 6.63
C LEU A 41 -7.37 11.75 7.57
N GLU A 42 -7.53 11.57 8.87
CA GLU A 42 -7.14 12.55 9.88
C GLU A 42 -5.64 12.83 9.84
N PHE A 43 -4.84 11.78 9.72
CA PHE A 43 -3.40 11.91 9.60
C PHE A 43 -3.02 12.70 8.34
N ILE A 44 -3.57 12.34 7.19
CA ILE A 44 -3.28 13.00 5.91
C ILE A 44 -3.72 14.47 5.95
N ALA A 45 -4.89 14.76 6.53
CA ALA A 45 -5.40 16.12 6.65
C ALA A 45 -4.50 17.03 7.50
N GLY A 46 -3.73 16.46 8.43
CA GLY A 46 -2.79 17.19 9.26
C GLY A 46 -1.47 17.52 8.58
N LEU A 47 -1.19 16.95 7.40
CA LEU A 47 0.03 17.22 6.66
C LEU A 47 -0.16 18.38 5.68
N ARG A 48 0.83 19.24 5.60
CA ARG A 48 0.80 20.41 4.71
C ARG A 48 1.70 20.18 3.50
N GLY A 49 1.39 20.88 2.41
CA GLY A 49 2.18 20.89 1.18
C GLY A 49 1.68 19.88 0.17
N THR A 50 2.50 19.62 -0.83
CA THR A 50 2.23 18.64 -1.88
C THR A 50 2.58 17.25 -1.36
N LEU A 51 1.61 16.36 -1.34
CA LEU A 51 1.78 15.01 -0.78
C LEU A 51 1.97 14.00 -1.90
N SER A 52 3.07 13.27 -1.84
CA SER A 52 3.32 12.06 -2.63
C SER A 52 3.32 10.88 -1.66
N LEU A 53 2.60 9.82 -2.00
CA LEU A 53 2.40 8.69 -1.09
C LEU A 53 2.57 7.38 -1.84
N THR A 54 3.16 6.40 -1.19
CA THR A 54 3.30 5.06 -1.73
C THR A 54 3.01 4.00 -0.67
N PHE A 55 2.47 2.90 -1.12
CA PHE A 55 2.36 1.64 -0.38
C PHE A 55 2.45 0.48 -1.35
N GLU A 56 2.73 -0.71 -0.82
CA GLU A 56 2.86 -1.91 -1.65
C GLU A 56 1.50 -2.51 -1.98
N GLU A 57 1.37 -3.11 -3.17
CA GLU A 57 0.17 -3.84 -3.57
C GLU A 57 -0.07 -5.00 -2.60
N GLY A 58 -1.33 -5.18 -2.20
CA GLY A 58 -1.76 -6.24 -1.30
C GLY A 58 -3.26 -6.29 -1.19
N THR A 59 -3.75 -7.04 -0.21
CA THR A 59 -5.19 -7.29 -0.01
C THR A 59 -6.01 -6.00 0.13
N SER A 60 -5.46 -4.99 0.82
CA SER A 60 -6.15 -3.72 1.08
C SER A 60 -5.82 -2.62 0.07
N ALA A 61 -5.02 -2.92 -0.96
CA ALA A 61 -4.50 -1.88 -1.85
C ALA A 61 -5.59 -1.12 -2.60
N ALA A 62 -6.59 -1.80 -3.12
CA ALA A 62 -7.69 -1.16 -3.85
C ALA A 62 -8.49 -0.20 -2.97
N TRP A 63 -8.83 -0.64 -1.78
CA TRP A 63 -9.54 0.18 -0.79
C TRP A 63 -8.72 1.42 -0.41
N LEU A 64 -7.45 1.20 -0.09
CA LEU A 64 -6.57 2.28 0.35
C LEU A 64 -6.29 3.29 -0.77
N HIS A 65 -6.13 2.80 -2.00
CA HIS A 65 -5.98 3.64 -3.19
C HIS A 65 -7.17 4.58 -3.36
N ASP A 66 -8.38 4.05 -3.30
CA ASP A 66 -9.60 4.85 -3.45
C ASP A 66 -9.78 5.85 -2.31
N LEU A 67 -9.43 5.44 -1.09
CA LEU A 67 -9.51 6.30 0.08
C LEU A 67 -8.55 7.50 -0.03
N LEU A 68 -7.33 7.28 -0.46
CA LEU A 68 -6.25 8.28 -0.42
C LEU A 68 -6.17 9.15 -1.67
N LYS A 69 -6.57 8.65 -2.82
CA LYS A 69 -6.40 9.34 -4.10
C LYS A 69 -6.92 10.79 -4.12
N PRO A 70 -8.13 11.10 -3.56
CA PRO A 70 -8.61 12.48 -3.54
C PRO A 70 -7.81 13.42 -2.64
N HIS A 71 -6.99 12.89 -1.74
CA HIS A 71 -6.32 13.65 -0.68
C HIS A 71 -4.82 13.85 -0.90
N VAL A 72 -4.24 13.21 -1.91
CA VAL A 72 -2.81 13.32 -2.21
C VAL A 72 -2.61 13.73 -3.68
N SER A 73 -1.48 14.39 -3.95
CA SER A 73 -1.18 14.85 -5.31
C SER A 73 -0.66 13.73 -6.19
N HIS A 74 0.14 12.84 -5.62
CA HIS A 74 0.71 11.68 -6.31
C HIS A 74 0.55 10.44 -5.45
N LEU A 75 -0.04 9.40 -6.02
CA LEU A 75 -0.24 8.13 -5.34
C LEU A 75 0.34 7.00 -6.20
N VAL A 76 1.30 6.27 -5.64
CA VAL A 76 1.96 5.15 -6.30
C VAL A 76 1.70 3.89 -5.50
N VAL A 77 1.08 2.90 -6.13
CA VAL A 77 0.99 1.55 -5.58
C VAL A 77 2.12 0.75 -6.22
N CYS A 78 3.05 0.25 -5.42
CA CYS A 78 4.24 -0.38 -5.93
C CYS A 78 4.23 -1.90 -5.78
N ASP A 79 5.09 -2.56 -6.56
CA ASP A 79 5.19 -4.01 -6.58
C ASP A 79 6.11 -4.49 -5.45
N PRO A 80 5.59 -5.28 -4.48
CA PRO A 80 6.40 -5.78 -3.38
C PRO A 80 7.54 -6.69 -3.81
N ARG A 81 7.38 -7.40 -4.92
CA ARG A 81 8.41 -8.31 -5.43
C ARG A 81 9.65 -7.54 -5.88
N ARG A 82 9.46 -6.40 -6.54
CA ARG A 82 10.55 -5.55 -6.99
C ARG A 82 11.19 -4.81 -5.84
N ASN A 83 10.39 -4.38 -4.87
CA ASN A 83 10.90 -3.73 -3.66
C ASN A 83 11.78 -4.67 -2.83
N ALA A 84 11.44 -5.95 -2.76
CA ALA A 84 12.22 -6.94 -2.03
C ALA A 84 13.65 -7.06 -2.55
N LEU A 85 13.88 -6.85 -3.85
CA LEU A 85 15.21 -6.87 -4.46
C LEU A 85 16.07 -5.66 -4.07
N LEU A 86 15.44 -4.59 -3.56
CA LEU A 86 16.12 -3.36 -3.18
C LEU A 86 16.36 -3.25 -1.67
N GLN A 87 15.88 -4.24 -0.91
CA GLN A 87 16.01 -4.25 0.55
C GLN A 87 17.18 -5.10 1.00
N ASP A 88 18.00 -4.54 1.88
CA ASP A 88 19.08 -5.23 2.56
C ASP A 88 18.78 -5.30 4.07
N GLY A 89 18.99 -6.46 4.68
CA GLY A 89 18.90 -6.64 6.12
C GLY A 89 17.55 -7.11 6.66
N SER A 90 17.39 -7.10 7.97
CA SER A 90 16.18 -7.54 8.63
C SER A 90 15.03 -6.56 8.46
N LYS A 91 13.83 -7.08 8.24
CA LYS A 91 12.64 -6.27 8.02
C LYS A 91 11.93 -5.99 9.34
N SER A 92 11.62 -4.72 9.59
CA SER A 92 10.61 -4.30 10.55
C SER A 92 9.64 -3.35 9.84
N ASP A 93 8.42 -3.22 10.33
CA ASP A 93 7.40 -2.36 9.73
C ASP A 93 7.90 -0.91 9.55
N ARG A 94 8.65 -0.43 10.54
CA ARG A 94 9.23 0.90 10.51
C ARG A 94 10.29 1.06 9.41
N ILE A 95 11.17 0.07 9.25
CA ILE A 95 12.21 0.08 8.22
C ILE A 95 11.58 0.05 6.84
N ASP A 96 10.55 -0.80 6.63
CA ASP A 96 9.84 -0.90 5.35
C ASP A 96 9.18 0.43 4.96
N ALA A 97 8.53 1.11 5.88
CA ALA A 97 7.93 2.42 5.62
C ALA A 97 8.97 3.47 5.23
N ARG A 98 10.10 3.54 5.95
CA ARG A 98 11.22 4.42 5.59
C ARG A 98 11.76 4.12 4.22
N LYS A 99 11.95 2.85 3.91
CA LYS A 99 12.48 2.43 2.61
C LYS A 99 11.54 2.81 1.48
N LEU A 100 10.24 2.65 1.67
CA LEU A 100 9.24 3.06 0.69
C LEU A 100 9.30 4.57 0.46
N ALA A 101 9.40 5.37 1.53
CA ALA A 101 9.52 6.82 1.40
C ALA A 101 10.80 7.23 0.66
N GLU A 102 11.93 6.57 0.95
CA GLU A 102 13.19 6.79 0.23
C GLU A 102 13.08 6.48 -1.25
N LEU A 103 12.49 5.34 -1.59
CA LEU A 103 12.30 4.91 -2.97
C LEU A 103 11.38 5.86 -3.72
N LEU A 104 10.33 6.34 -3.08
CA LEU A 104 9.43 7.33 -3.67
C LEU A 104 10.16 8.65 -3.91
N HIS A 105 10.89 9.15 -2.94
CA HIS A 105 11.68 10.38 -3.06
C HIS A 105 12.72 10.30 -4.18
N SER A 106 13.39 9.16 -4.33
CA SER A 106 14.40 8.95 -5.36
C SER A 106 13.86 8.49 -6.71
N ASN A 107 12.52 8.36 -6.83
CA ASN A 107 11.83 7.94 -8.05
C ASN A 107 12.26 6.56 -8.56
N LYS A 108 12.48 5.62 -7.66
CA LYS A 108 12.91 4.24 -7.98
C LYS A 108 11.82 3.19 -7.85
N LEU A 109 10.58 3.59 -7.59
CA LEU A 109 9.46 2.67 -7.44
C LEU A 109 8.93 2.19 -8.79
N HIS A 110 8.50 0.94 -8.82
CA HIS A 110 7.78 0.36 -9.95
C HIS A 110 6.29 0.34 -9.64
N ALA A 111 5.53 1.21 -10.29
CA ALA A 111 4.11 1.33 -10.08
C ALA A 111 3.36 0.11 -10.61
N VAL A 112 2.37 -0.35 -9.86
CA VAL A 112 1.37 -1.30 -10.33
C VAL A 112 0.19 -0.52 -10.88
N TYR A 113 -0.29 -0.88 -12.09
CA TYR A 113 -1.40 -0.20 -12.70
C TYR A 113 -2.71 -0.54 -11.97
N HIS A 114 -3.34 0.49 -11.44
CA HIS A 114 -4.71 0.42 -10.95
C HIS A 114 -5.60 1.04 -12.02
N GLY A 115 -6.18 0.19 -12.86
CA GLY A 115 -7.04 0.63 -13.95
C GLY A 115 -8.36 1.23 -13.47
N GLU A 116 -9.21 1.58 -14.42
CA GLU A 116 -10.54 2.09 -14.15
C GLU A 116 -11.34 1.09 -13.29
N HIS A 117 -12.35 1.61 -12.60
CA HIS A 117 -13.18 0.84 -11.67
C HIS A 117 -13.69 -0.49 -12.25
N GLY A 118 -14.11 -0.51 -13.52
CA GLY A 118 -14.59 -1.72 -14.18
C GLY A 118 -13.54 -2.82 -14.29
N LEU A 119 -12.29 -2.46 -14.61
CA LEU A 119 -11.19 -3.41 -14.71
C LEU A 119 -10.84 -4.03 -13.37
N ARG A 120 -10.86 -3.21 -12.30
CA ARG A 120 -10.63 -3.68 -10.93
C ARG A 120 -11.71 -4.65 -10.48
N THR A 121 -12.97 -4.36 -10.80
CA THR A 121 -14.10 -5.24 -10.51
C THR A 121 -13.94 -6.60 -11.18
N LEU A 122 -13.49 -6.63 -12.42
CA LEU A 122 -13.21 -7.89 -13.13
C LEU A 122 -12.11 -8.70 -12.44
N LYS A 123 -11.03 -8.05 -11.99
CA LYS A 123 -9.96 -8.74 -11.25
C LYS A 123 -10.46 -9.33 -9.93
N GLU A 124 -11.27 -8.58 -9.19
CA GLU A 124 -11.84 -9.03 -7.93
C GLU A 124 -12.80 -10.20 -8.12
N LEU A 125 -13.64 -10.16 -9.13
CA LEU A 125 -14.54 -11.26 -9.49
C LEU A 125 -13.75 -12.51 -9.89
N GLY A 126 -12.68 -12.37 -10.66
CA GLY A 126 -11.80 -13.46 -11.03
C GLY A 126 -11.16 -14.15 -9.83
N ARG A 127 -10.68 -13.37 -8.85
CA ARG A 127 -10.12 -13.89 -7.60
C ARG A 127 -11.18 -14.66 -6.79
N SER A 128 -12.39 -14.11 -6.66
CA SER A 128 -13.50 -14.75 -5.96
C SER A 128 -13.88 -16.08 -6.62
N TYR A 129 -13.97 -16.12 -7.93
CA TYR A 129 -14.24 -17.32 -8.69
C TYR A 129 -13.21 -18.41 -8.43
N LEU A 130 -11.93 -18.08 -8.47
CA LEU A 130 -10.85 -19.05 -8.20
C LEU A 130 -10.93 -19.60 -6.77
N THR A 131 -11.25 -18.77 -5.80
CA THR A 131 -11.42 -19.19 -4.40
C THR A 131 -12.56 -20.19 -4.25
N ILE A 132 -13.72 -19.89 -4.84
CA ILE A 132 -14.89 -20.77 -4.82
C ILE A 132 -14.58 -22.11 -5.47
N THR A 133 -13.89 -22.11 -6.60
CA THR A 133 -13.50 -23.34 -7.32
C THR A 133 -12.60 -24.22 -6.46
N LYS A 134 -11.64 -23.64 -5.75
CA LYS A 134 -10.76 -24.39 -4.83
C LYS A 134 -11.54 -24.99 -3.67
N ASP A 135 -12.46 -24.25 -3.08
CA ASP A 135 -13.26 -24.71 -1.96
C ASP A 135 -14.19 -25.86 -2.39
N LEU A 136 -14.79 -25.77 -3.55
CA LEU A 136 -15.62 -26.85 -4.12
C LEU A 136 -14.79 -28.12 -4.33
N THR A 137 -13.59 -28.01 -4.85
CA THR A 137 -12.69 -29.15 -5.05
C THR A 137 -12.37 -29.83 -3.72
N ARG A 138 -12.11 -29.07 -2.66
CA ARG A 138 -11.84 -29.62 -1.31
C ARG A 138 -13.03 -30.39 -0.77
N VAL A 139 -14.24 -29.85 -0.90
CA VAL A 139 -15.47 -30.52 -0.44
C VAL A 139 -15.67 -31.82 -1.19
N MET A 140 -15.56 -31.83 -2.52
CA MET A 140 -15.70 -33.04 -3.32
C MET A 140 -14.65 -34.11 -2.97
N SER A 141 -13.41 -33.71 -2.71
CA SER A 141 -12.37 -34.64 -2.28
C SER A 141 -12.68 -35.28 -0.93
N ARG A 142 -13.23 -34.52 0.03
CA ARG A 142 -13.68 -35.05 1.32
C ARG A 142 -14.81 -36.04 1.16
N ILE A 143 -15.78 -35.78 0.31
CA ILE A 143 -16.89 -36.70 0.04
C ILE A 143 -16.38 -38.01 -0.56
N LYS A 144 -15.43 -37.97 -1.50
CA LYS A 144 -14.83 -39.16 -2.10
C LYS A 144 -14.04 -39.99 -1.09
N ALA A 145 -13.50 -39.38 -0.05
CA ALA A 145 -12.73 -40.06 1.00
C ALA A 145 -13.63 -40.77 2.03
N LEU A 146 -14.93 -40.51 2.04
CA LEU A 146 -15.88 -41.24 2.89
C LEU A 146 -16.20 -42.61 2.26
#